data_b9c5b2a9141e71b1217b196dac69eae7
#
_entry.id   b9c5b2a9141e71b1217b196dac69eae7
#
_cell.length_a   1.000
_cell.length_b   1.000
_cell.length_c   1.000
_cell.angle_alpha   90.00
_cell.angle_beta   90.00
_cell.angle_gamma   90.00
#
_symmetry.space_group_name_H-M   'P 1'
#
loop_
_entity.id
_entity.type
_entity.pdbx_description
1 polymer ?
#
loop_
_entity_poly.entity_id
_entity_poly.type
_entity_poly.pdbx_seq_one_letter_code
_entity_poly.pdbx_strand_id
1 'polypeptide(L)'
;MKYTARPHVLHEATYRQLQDLQPNVAVLPWGATEAHNYHLPHGTDIIEATSVAEAAVEQANTQGARCVMLPAIPFGPVSYTHLTLPTNREV
;
A
#
# COMPACT_ATOMS: atom_id res chain seq x y z
N MET A 1 16.37 12.08 -13.32
CA MET A 1 15.39 11.99 -12.27
C MET A 1 16.06 11.93 -10.92
N LYS A 2 15.57 12.62 -9.95
CA LYS A 2 16.15 12.63 -8.64
C LYS A 2 15.31 11.82 -7.68
N TYR A 3 15.93 10.85 -7.01
CA TYR A 3 15.24 10.05 -6.03
C TYR A 3 15.20 10.80 -4.69
N THR A 4 14.02 10.90 -4.12
CA THR A 4 13.86 11.51 -2.81
C THR A 4 13.19 10.49 -1.90
N ALA A 5 13.91 10.02 -0.92
CA ALA A 5 13.39 9.04 0.02
C ALA A 5 12.43 9.71 1.00
N ARG A 6 11.31 9.05 1.27
CA ARG A 6 10.36 9.50 2.27
C ARG A 6 10.52 8.64 3.52
N PRO A 7 10.87 9.23 4.65
CA PRO A 7 11.17 8.42 5.84
C PRO A 7 9.99 7.60 6.35
N HIS A 8 8.77 8.04 6.08
CA HIS A 8 7.59 7.35 6.57
C HIS A 8 7.09 6.25 5.62
N VAL A 9 7.78 6.04 4.52
CA VAL A 9 7.44 4.98 3.56
C VAL A 9 8.57 3.97 3.61
N LEU A 10 8.31 2.81 4.17
CA LEU A 10 9.38 1.86 4.48
C LEU A 10 10.25 1.49 3.30
N HIS A 11 9.64 1.19 2.16
CA HIS A 11 10.43 0.71 1.03
C HIS A 11 11.15 1.83 0.29
N GLU A 12 10.95 3.08 0.69
CA GLU A 12 11.71 4.19 0.15
C GLU A 12 12.74 4.71 1.13
N ALA A 13 12.54 4.45 2.41
CA ALA A 13 13.39 5.01 3.45
C ALA A 13 14.73 4.30 3.50
N THR A 14 15.75 5.04 3.86
CA THR A 14 17.06 4.44 4.10
C THR A 14 17.10 3.92 5.52
N TYR A 15 18.07 3.05 5.79
CA TYR A 15 18.25 2.52 7.14
C TYR A 15 18.47 3.65 8.15
N ARG A 16 19.24 4.65 7.75
CA ARG A 16 19.52 5.79 8.62
C ARG A 16 18.24 6.54 8.95
N GLN A 17 17.40 6.77 7.95
CA GLN A 17 16.13 7.46 8.18
C GLN A 17 15.23 6.70 9.15
N LEU A 18 15.22 5.37 9.05
CA LEU A 18 14.42 4.58 9.96
C LEU A 18 15.00 4.59 11.36
N GLN A 19 16.33 4.61 11.48
CA GLN A 19 16.94 4.73 12.79
C GLN A 19 16.57 6.05 13.46
N ASP A 20 16.51 7.12 12.69
CA ASP A 20 16.17 8.42 13.22
C ASP A 20 14.67 8.50 13.57
N LEU A 21 13.82 7.92 12.77
CA LEU A 21 12.38 7.95 13.01
C LEU A 21 11.98 7.05 14.17
N GLN A 22 12.62 5.89 14.28
CA GLN A 22 12.29 4.90 15.30
C GLN A 22 10.79 4.62 15.34
N PRO A 23 10.22 4.11 14.24
CA PRO A 23 8.77 3.94 14.17
C PRO A 23 8.28 2.91 15.16
N ASN A 24 7.11 3.17 15.73
CA ASN A 24 6.48 2.24 16.65
C ASN A 24 5.09 1.81 16.20
N VAL A 25 4.67 2.27 15.02
CA VAL A 25 3.40 1.85 14.42
C VAL A 25 3.67 1.59 12.95
N ALA A 26 3.26 0.43 12.49
CA ALA A 26 3.38 0.08 11.08
C ALA A 26 1.98 -0.01 10.48
N VAL A 27 1.79 0.66 9.36
CA VAL A 27 0.52 0.68 8.66
C VAL A 27 0.68 -0.12 7.38
N LEU A 28 -0.16 -1.13 7.21
CA LEU A 28 -0.09 -2.02 6.07
C LEU A 28 -1.28 -1.78 5.16
N PRO A 29 -1.08 -1.11 4.02
CA PRO A 29 -2.16 -1.01 3.04
C PRO A 29 -2.42 -2.39 2.45
N TRP A 30 -3.68 -2.73 2.30
CA TRP A 30 -4.04 -4.05 1.81
C TRP A 30 -5.17 -3.90 0.83
N GLY A 31 -4.97 -4.38 -0.37
CA GLY A 31 -5.98 -4.34 -1.40
C GLY A 31 -5.97 -5.62 -2.19
N ALA A 32 -6.86 -5.69 -3.18
CA ALA A 32 -6.92 -6.82 -4.06
C ALA A 32 -6.66 -6.35 -5.48
N THR A 33 -6.01 -7.17 -6.26
CA THR A 33 -5.81 -6.90 -7.67
C THR A 33 -6.94 -7.59 -8.40
N GLU A 34 -7.90 -6.83 -8.87
CA GLU A 34 -9.10 -7.38 -9.48
C GLU A 34 -9.68 -6.40 -10.47
N ALA A 35 -10.58 -6.87 -11.29
CA ALA A 35 -11.21 -6.02 -12.29
C ALA A 35 -12.13 -5.01 -11.62
N HIS A 36 -12.06 -3.75 -12.07
CA HIS A 36 -12.89 -2.68 -11.58
C HIS A 36 -13.56 -2.01 -12.76
N ASN A 37 -14.57 -2.65 -13.30
CA ASN A 37 -15.27 -2.15 -14.47
C ASN A 37 -14.30 -2.14 -15.65
N TYR A 38 -14.69 -1.47 -16.73
CA TYR A 38 -13.89 -1.47 -17.94
C TYR A 38 -12.83 -0.39 -17.97
N HIS A 39 -12.98 0.64 -17.16
CA HIS A 39 -12.13 1.82 -17.25
C HIS A 39 -11.20 2.05 -16.08
N LEU A 40 -11.31 1.26 -15.02
CA LEU A 40 -10.43 1.44 -13.86
C LEU A 40 -9.36 0.36 -13.84
N PRO A 41 -8.18 0.69 -13.35
CA PRO A 41 -7.11 -0.30 -13.32
C PRO A 41 -7.39 -1.40 -12.31
N HIS A 42 -6.82 -2.56 -12.56
CA HIS A 42 -6.96 -3.69 -11.64
C HIS A 42 -6.37 -3.38 -10.26
N GLY A 43 -5.44 -2.46 -10.20
CA GLY A 43 -4.82 -2.08 -8.93
C GLY A 43 -5.54 -0.96 -8.21
N THR A 44 -6.80 -0.68 -8.56
CA THR A 44 -7.54 0.43 -7.96
C THR A 44 -7.55 0.38 -6.44
N ASP A 45 -7.83 -0.80 -5.87
CA ASP A 45 -7.87 -0.93 -4.41
C ASP A 45 -6.52 -0.65 -3.78
N ILE A 46 -5.45 -1.12 -4.42
CA ILE A 46 -4.10 -0.93 -3.90
C ILE A 46 -3.71 0.53 -3.99
N ILE A 47 -4.01 1.16 -5.12
CA ILE A 47 -3.70 2.57 -5.33
C ILE A 47 -4.43 3.42 -4.30
N GLU A 48 -5.70 3.12 -4.09
CA GLU A 48 -6.51 3.87 -3.14
C GLU A 48 -6.02 3.64 -1.71
N ALA A 49 -5.83 2.38 -1.32
CA ALA A 49 -5.39 2.06 0.03
C ALA A 49 -4.02 2.67 0.34
N THR A 50 -3.11 2.63 -0.64
CA THR A 50 -1.78 3.20 -0.46
C THR A 50 -1.85 4.70 -0.30
N SER A 51 -2.68 5.37 -1.10
CA SER A 51 -2.82 6.82 -1.03
C SER A 51 -3.39 7.26 0.31
N VAL A 52 -4.41 6.55 0.79
CA VAL A 52 -5.03 6.88 2.08
C VAL A 52 -4.06 6.61 3.22
N ALA A 53 -3.38 5.48 3.19
CA ALA A 53 -2.43 5.13 4.25
C ALA A 53 -1.28 6.12 4.29
N GLU A 54 -0.79 6.52 3.13
CA GLU A 54 0.31 7.48 3.06
C GLU A 54 -0.09 8.81 3.65
N ALA A 55 -1.25 9.31 3.31
CA ALA A 55 -1.74 10.58 3.84
C ALA A 55 -1.95 10.49 5.34
N ALA A 56 -2.48 9.38 5.82
CA ALA A 56 -2.74 9.19 7.24
C ALA A 56 -1.44 9.13 8.04
N VAL A 57 -0.45 8.40 7.55
CA VAL A 57 0.84 8.29 8.22
C VAL A 57 1.54 9.63 8.26
N GLU A 58 1.53 10.34 7.15
CA GLU A 58 2.16 11.64 7.06
C GLU A 58 1.54 12.61 8.05
N GLN A 59 0.21 12.65 8.10
CA GLN A 59 -0.49 13.55 8.99
C GLN A 59 -0.25 13.18 10.45
N ALA A 60 -0.29 11.90 10.77
CA ALA A 60 -0.05 11.46 12.14
C ALA A 60 1.35 11.83 12.60
N ASN A 61 2.34 11.67 11.72
CA ASN A 61 3.71 11.97 12.08
C ASN A 61 3.94 13.46 12.30
N THR A 62 3.20 14.32 11.62
CA THR A 62 3.31 15.76 11.88
C THR A 62 2.77 16.11 13.25
N GLN A 63 2.00 15.22 13.87
CA GLN A 63 1.44 15.45 15.20
C GLN A 63 2.19 14.65 16.27
N GLY A 64 3.37 14.19 15.96
CA GLY A 64 4.22 13.53 16.94
C GLY A 64 4.19 12.01 16.93
N ALA A 65 3.41 11.38 16.08
CA ALA A 65 3.42 9.94 15.98
C ALA A 65 4.67 9.49 15.22
N ARG A 66 5.00 8.21 15.35
CA ARG A 66 6.13 7.61 14.63
C ARG A 66 5.63 6.41 13.87
N CYS A 67 4.92 6.69 12.78
CA CYS A 67 4.34 5.65 11.95
C CYS A 67 5.17 5.44 10.70
N VAL A 68 5.16 4.22 10.20
CA VAL A 68 5.77 3.91 8.92
C VAL A 68 4.77 3.11 8.10
N MET A 69 4.70 3.40 6.81
CA MET A 69 3.83 2.66 5.91
C MET A 69 4.62 1.55 5.25
N LEU A 70 4.08 0.34 5.31
CA LEU A 70 4.68 -0.83 4.68
C LEU A 70 4.25 -0.90 3.22
N PRO A 71 4.96 -1.66 2.39
CA PRO A 71 4.51 -1.90 1.03
C PRO A 71 3.15 -2.56 1.03
N ALA A 72 2.31 -2.18 0.10
CA ALA A 72 0.96 -2.69 0.03
C ALA A 72 0.94 -4.17 -0.32
N ILE A 73 -0.06 -4.88 0.22
CA ILE A 73 -0.31 -6.26 -0.16
C ILE A 73 -1.33 -6.23 -1.29
N PRO A 74 -0.97 -6.68 -2.49
CA PRO A 74 -1.85 -6.54 -3.65
C PRO A 74 -2.74 -7.74 -3.90
N PHE A 75 -2.68 -8.77 -3.05
CA PHE A 75 -3.39 -10.01 -3.27
C PHE A 75 -4.36 -10.31 -2.15
N GLY A 76 -5.18 -9.33 -1.81
CA GLY A 76 -6.22 -9.54 -0.82
C GLY A 76 -7.32 -10.44 -1.37
N PRO A 77 -8.25 -10.84 -0.53
CA PRO A 77 -9.33 -11.72 -0.96
C PRO A 77 -10.19 -11.05 -2.02
N VAL A 78 -10.60 -11.82 -3.01
CA VAL A 78 -11.43 -11.35 -4.08
C VAL A 78 -12.68 -12.22 -4.09
N SER A 79 -13.85 -11.57 -4.17
CA SER A 79 -15.08 -12.30 -4.19
C SER A 79 -15.66 -12.29 -5.59
N TYR A 80 -15.78 -13.47 -6.18
CA TYR A 80 -16.34 -13.60 -7.51
C TYR A 80 -17.50 -14.56 -7.45
N THR A 81 -18.53 -14.30 -8.21
CA THR A 81 -19.53 -15.31 -8.39
C THR A 81 -18.99 -16.35 -9.35
N HIS A 82 -18.15 -15.93 -10.27
CA HIS A 82 -17.41 -16.89 -11.05
C HIS A 82 -16.17 -16.19 -11.55
N LEU A 83 -15.09 -16.86 -11.48
CA LEU A 83 -13.84 -16.36 -11.96
C LEU A 83 -13.27 -17.39 -12.87
N THR A 84 -13.01 -16.98 -14.09
CA THR A 84 -12.38 -17.86 -15.03
C THR A 84 -11.05 -17.27 -15.43
N LEU A 85 -10.02 -17.93 -15.05
CA LEU A 85 -8.70 -17.54 -15.48
C LEU A 85 -8.42 -18.19 -16.79
N PRO A 86 -7.56 -17.61 -17.59
CA PRO A 86 -7.24 -18.22 -18.87
C PRO A 86 -6.74 -19.63 -18.72
N THR A 87 -6.22 -19.91 -17.62
CA THR A 87 -5.74 -21.23 -17.33
C THR A 87 -6.79 -22.09 -16.84
N ASN A 88 -7.87 -21.73 -16.51
CA ASN A 88 -8.77 -22.42 -16.00
C ASN A 88 -9.50 -22.47 -15.11
N ARG A 89 -9.53 -22.23 -14.42
CA ARG A 89 -10.15 -22.53 -13.55
C ARG A 89 -10.67 -21.80 -12.73
N GLU A 90 -11.50 -22.03 -12.18
CA GLU A 90 -11.97 -21.38 -11.24
C GLU A 90 -11.19 -21.44 -10.15
N VAL A 91 -10.97 -20.46 -9.47
CA VAL A 91 -10.14 -20.41 -8.32
C VAL A 91 -10.86 -19.78 -7.21
#